data_49638bf397ae362a4be938dc234f145a
#
_entry.id   49638bf397ae362a4be938dc234f145a
#
_cell.length_a   1.000
_cell.length_b   1.000
_cell.length_c   1.000
_cell.angle_alpha   90.00
_cell.angle_beta   90.00
_cell.angle_gamma   90.00
#
_symmetry.space_group_name_H-M   'P 1'
#
loop_
_entity.id
_entity.type
_entity.pdbx_description
1 polymer ?
#
loop_
_entity_poly.entity_id
_entity_poly.type
_entity_poly.pdbx_seq_one_letter_code
_entity_poly.pdbx_strand_id
1 'polypeptide(L)'
;GLGFVITAWVYFFLTPDGFLTRKLLIVSLTMIWGLRLSIHILLRNWGHGEDFRYQKWRQESGKNWWWYSFIKVFFLQGMLMWIISIPLLAAQISPTPDRLIWLDFLAVIVWGIGFFFEAVGDWQLSKFRADPGNKGKLLNTSVWRYTRHPNYFGDAAQWWGFYLIAAAAGGYWTIFSPVLMTLLLRNVSGVAMLEKTLKDTKPRYKEYVETTNAFIPWLPRKSKEQTS
;
A
#
# COMPACT_ATOMS: atom_id res chain seq x y z
N GLY A 1 6.12 -0.84 6.30
CA GLY A 1 5.69 0.26 7.17
C GLY A 1 6.85 0.84 7.97
N LEU A 2 7.42 0.07 8.91
CA LEU A 2 8.45 0.57 9.84
C LEU A 2 9.67 1.16 9.11
N GLY A 3 10.13 0.55 8.03
CA GLY A 3 11.26 1.06 7.25
C GLY A 3 11.02 2.48 6.73
N PHE A 4 9.82 2.77 6.23
CA PHE A 4 9.46 4.13 5.77
C PHE A 4 9.36 5.13 6.94
N VAL A 5 8.90 4.70 8.12
CA VAL A 5 8.89 5.54 9.33
C VAL A 5 10.30 5.95 9.72
N ILE A 6 11.23 4.98 9.77
CA ILE A 6 12.63 5.25 10.06
C ILE A 6 13.24 6.19 9.02
N THR A 7 13.01 5.92 7.73
CA THR A 7 13.51 6.74 6.62
C THR A 7 12.98 8.19 6.71
N ALA A 8 11.69 8.37 7.02
CA ALA A 8 11.10 9.71 7.17
C ALA A 8 11.75 10.51 8.31
N TRP A 9 12.07 9.87 9.44
CA TRP A 9 12.79 10.50 10.54
C TRP A 9 14.26 10.77 10.20
N VAL A 10 14.94 9.87 9.50
CA VAL A 10 16.31 10.12 9.01
C VAL A 10 16.32 11.35 8.12
N TYR A 11 15.39 11.46 7.17
CA TYR A 11 15.27 12.65 6.34
C TYR A 11 14.95 13.91 7.14
N PHE A 12 14.11 13.80 8.18
CA PHE A 12 13.79 14.92 9.07
C PHE A 12 15.04 15.54 9.70
N PHE A 13 15.95 14.72 10.18
CA PHE A 13 17.17 15.20 10.81
C PHE A 13 18.24 15.66 9.80
N LEU A 14 18.26 15.06 8.62
CA LEU A 14 19.21 15.43 7.55
C LEU A 14 18.84 16.70 6.80
N THR A 15 17.64 17.25 6.98
CA THR A 15 17.14 18.44 6.28
C THR A 15 16.79 19.57 7.27
N PRO A 16 17.76 20.16 8.01
CA PRO A 16 17.46 21.14 9.07
C PRO A 16 16.76 22.39 8.53
N ASP A 17 17.09 22.82 7.32
CA ASP A 17 16.61 24.06 6.71
C ASP A 17 15.22 23.96 6.08
N GLY A 18 14.63 22.77 6.01
CA GLY A 18 13.31 22.58 5.42
C GLY A 18 12.18 23.19 6.23
N PHE A 19 11.08 23.55 5.56
CA PHE A 19 9.90 24.14 6.22
C PHE A 19 9.31 23.17 7.26
N LEU A 20 9.46 23.51 8.55
CA LEU A 20 9.18 22.65 9.69
C LEU A 20 7.76 22.08 9.68
N THR A 21 6.74 22.89 9.38
CA THR A 21 5.34 22.44 9.42
C THR A 21 5.08 21.34 8.38
N ARG A 22 5.64 21.46 7.16
CA ARG A 22 5.51 20.44 6.11
C ARG A 22 6.30 19.18 6.47
N LYS A 23 7.48 19.33 7.07
CA LYS A 23 8.27 18.21 7.58
C LYS A 23 7.48 17.42 8.64
N LEU A 24 6.91 18.11 9.63
CA LEU A 24 6.07 17.46 10.65
C LEU A 24 4.83 16.80 10.06
N LEU A 25 4.18 17.45 9.08
CA LEU A 25 3.02 16.89 8.40
C LEU A 25 3.36 15.54 7.74
N ILE A 26 4.37 15.50 6.89
CA ILE A 26 4.69 14.27 6.14
C ILE A 26 5.21 13.16 7.06
N VAL A 27 6.00 13.49 8.07
CA VAL A 27 6.49 12.52 9.07
C VAL A 27 5.32 11.96 9.86
N SER A 28 4.38 12.80 10.33
CA SER A 28 3.21 12.34 11.09
C SER A 28 2.33 11.40 10.26
N LEU A 29 2.04 11.76 9.01
CA LEU A 29 1.26 10.89 8.11
C LEU A 29 1.98 9.56 7.85
N THR A 30 3.30 9.61 7.62
CA THR A 30 4.11 8.39 7.44
C THR A 30 4.11 7.51 8.68
N MET A 31 4.18 8.11 9.89
CA MET A 31 4.11 7.37 11.16
C MET A 31 2.75 6.70 11.35
N ILE A 32 1.65 7.44 11.16
CA ILE A 32 0.29 6.91 11.32
C ILE A 32 0.09 5.70 10.40
N TRP A 33 0.41 5.84 9.13
CA TRP A 33 0.30 4.76 8.15
C TRP A 33 1.27 3.61 8.43
N GLY A 34 2.55 3.92 8.59
CA GLY A 34 3.60 2.91 8.66
C GLY A 34 3.54 2.08 9.95
N LEU A 35 3.19 2.69 11.09
CA LEU A 35 2.98 1.97 12.35
C LEU A 35 1.71 1.11 12.28
N ARG A 36 0.59 1.65 11.76
CA ARG A 36 -0.63 0.87 11.57
C ARG A 36 -0.38 -0.35 10.68
N LEU A 37 0.27 -0.17 9.54
CA LEU A 37 0.58 -1.26 8.61
C LEU A 37 1.50 -2.31 9.26
N SER A 38 2.53 -1.87 9.99
CA SER A 38 3.47 -2.77 10.66
C SER A 38 2.79 -3.60 11.75
N ILE A 39 1.93 -2.97 12.56
CA ILE A 39 1.13 -3.65 13.58
C ILE A 39 0.16 -4.65 12.92
N HIS A 40 -0.53 -4.24 11.85
CA HIS A 40 -1.44 -5.12 11.12
C HIS A 40 -0.74 -6.36 10.58
N ILE A 41 0.44 -6.20 9.95
CA ILE A 41 1.21 -7.33 9.42
C ILE A 41 1.72 -8.22 10.56
N LEU A 42 2.19 -7.63 11.66
CA LEU A 42 2.65 -8.37 12.84
C LEU A 42 1.52 -9.23 13.40
N LEU A 43 0.35 -8.65 13.67
CA LEU A 43 -0.81 -9.37 14.22
C LEU A 43 -1.31 -10.46 13.27
N ARG A 44 -1.34 -10.18 11.97
CA ARG A 44 -1.76 -11.15 10.96
C ARG A 44 -0.84 -12.37 10.88
N ASN A 45 0.47 -12.17 11.08
CA ASN A 45 1.47 -13.22 10.96
C ASN A 45 1.82 -13.86 12.32
N TRP A 46 1.32 -13.31 13.43
CA TRP A 46 1.61 -13.82 14.77
C TRP A 46 1.11 -15.27 14.92
N GLY A 47 2.01 -16.14 15.36
CA GLY A 47 1.71 -17.57 15.52
C GLY A 47 1.63 -18.38 14.22
N HIS A 48 1.82 -17.76 13.06
CA HIS A 48 1.93 -18.47 11.78
C HIS A 48 3.42 -18.74 11.50
N GLY A 49 3.70 -19.89 10.89
CA GLY A 49 5.05 -20.25 10.45
C GLY A 49 5.57 -19.33 9.32
N GLU A 50 6.75 -19.67 8.79
CA GLU A 50 7.36 -18.96 7.68
C GLU A 50 6.42 -18.94 6.45
N ASP A 51 6.34 -17.78 5.77
CA ASP A 51 5.56 -17.63 4.54
C ASP A 51 6.03 -18.67 3.49
N PHE A 52 5.08 -19.36 2.87
CA PHE A 52 5.32 -20.44 1.92
C PHE A 52 6.23 -20.05 0.75
N ARG A 53 6.26 -18.77 0.37
CA ARG A 53 7.14 -18.25 -0.69
C ARG A 53 8.60 -18.31 -0.28
N TYR A 54 8.91 -17.94 0.97
CA TYR A 54 10.27 -18.01 1.51
C TYR A 54 10.70 -19.47 1.70
N GLN A 55 9.80 -20.36 2.16
CA GLN A 55 10.07 -21.77 2.25
C GLN A 55 10.42 -22.38 0.89
N LYS A 56 9.61 -22.06 -0.15
CA LYS A 56 9.86 -22.50 -1.52
C LYS A 56 11.22 -21.99 -2.04
N TRP A 57 11.50 -20.71 -1.89
CA TRP A 57 12.77 -20.13 -2.33
C TRP A 57 13.97 -20.71 -1.58
N ARG A 58 13.82 -21.03 -0.30
CA ARG A 58 14.86 -21.70 0.49
C ARG A 58 15.14 -23.11 -0.04
N GLN A 59 14.11 -23.87 -0.37
CA GLN A 59 14.25 -25.21 -0.95
C GLN A 59 14.91 -25.17 -2.33
N GLU A 60 14.50 -24.23 -3.19
CA GLU A 60 15.06 -24.06 -4.52
C GLU A 60 16.52 -23.58 -4.50
N SER A 61 16.91 -22.73 -3.54
CA SER A 61 18.25 -22.12 -3.46
C SER A 61 19.25 -22.98 -2.68
N GLY A 62 18.81 -23.91 -1.87
CA GLY A 62 19.64 -24.83 -1.09
C GLY A 62 20.73 -24.09 -0.30
N LYS A 63 22.01 -24.50 -0.48
CA LYS A 63 23.16 -23.89 0.21
C LYS A 63 23.39 -22.41 -0.13
N ASN A 64 22.85 -21.94 -1.26
CA ASN A 64 23.00 -20.54 -1.70
C ASN A 64 21.90 -19.62 -1.13
N TRP A 65 21.05 -20.12 -0.25
CA TRP A 65 19.94 -19.36 0.34
C TRP A 65 20.37 -18.03 0.95
N TRP A 66 21.52 -17.96 1.64
CA TRP A 66 22.03 -16.73 2.25
C TRP A 66 22.23 -15.59 1.24
N TRP A 67 22.94 -15.85 0.14
CA TRP A 67 23.20 -14.87 -0.90
C TRP A 67 21.93 -14.53 -1.67
N TYR A 68 21.11 -15.54 -1.96
CA TYR A 68 19.83 -15.36 -2.65
C TYR A 68 18.88 -14.49 -1.84
N SER A 69 18.70 -14.75 -0.54
CA SER A 69 17.85 -13.95 0.34
C SER A 69 18.41 -12.55 0.53
N PHE A 70 19.73 -12.39 0.71
CA PHE A 70 20.35 -11.09 0.84
C PHE A 70 20.07 -10.20 -0.38
N ILE A 71 20.31 -10.70 -1.60
CA ILE A 71 20.12 -9.91 -2.83
C ILE A 71 18.64 -9.73 -3.13
N LYS A 72 17.86 -10.80 -3.17
CA LYS A 72 16.49 -10.78 -3.68
C LYS A 72 15.46 -10.30 -2.66
N VAL A 73 15.68 -10.53 -1.38
CA VAL A 73 14.74 -10.12 -0.33
C VAL A 73 15.19 -8.81 0.30
N PHE A 74 16.41 -8.73 0.81
CA PHE A 74 16.83 -7.55 1.57
C PHE A 74 17.30 -6.40 0.67
N PHE A 75 18.23 -6.65 -0.23
CA PHE A 75 18.80 -5.58 -1.07
C PHE A 75 17.76 -5.00 -2.04
N LEU A 76 17.06 -5.85 -2.79
CA LEU A 76 16.04 -5.38 -3.75
C LEU A 76 14.89 -4.65 -3.03
N GLN A 77 14.41 -5.19 -1.91
CA GLN A 77 13.33 -4.54 -1.16
C GLN A 77 13.81 -3.22 -0.51
N GLY A 78 15.03 -3.19 0.02
CA GLY A 78 15.64 -1.97 0.56
C GLY A 78 15.82 -0.90 -0.50
N MET A 79 16.32 -1.27 -1.68
CA MET A 79 16.47 -0.36 -2.83
C MET A 79 15.12 0.18 -3.31
N LEU A 80 14.11 -0.68 -3.48
CA LEU A 80 12.76 -0.25 -3.86
C LEU A 80 12.15 0.67 -2.81
N MET A 81 12.29 0.34 -1.52
CA MET A 81 11.82 1.18 -0.43
C MET A 81 12.50 2.56 -0.46
N TRP A 82 13.81 2.61 -0.68
CA TRP A 82 14.56 3.87 -0.77
C TRP A 82 14.08 4.71 -1.97
N ILE A 83 13.97 4.13 -3.17
CA ILE A 83 13.48 4.82 -4.37
C ILE A 83 12.05 5.36 -4.13
N ILE A 84 11.17 4.54 -3.59
CA ILE A 84 9.78 4.92 -3.32
C ILE A 84 9.71 6.03 -2.24
N SER A 85 10.64 6.06 -1.28
CA SER A 85 10.65 7.06 -0.21
C SER A 85 11.11 8.46 -0.63
N ILE A 86 11.60 8.65 -1.86
CA ILE A 86 12.15 9.94 -2.32
C ILE A 86 11.17 11.14 -2.17
N PRO A 87 9.84 11.02 -2.37
CA PRO A 87 8.92 12.10 -2.07
C PRO A 87 8.96 12.55 -0.60
N LEU A 88 9.23 11.62 0.34
CA LEU A 88 9.35 11.97 1.76
C LEU A 88 10.57 12.87 2.00
N LEU A 89 11.66 12.68 1.25
CA LEU A 89 12.83 13.57 1.29
C LEU A 89 12.52 14.90 0.61
N ALA A 90 11.97 14.88 -0.61
CA ALA A 90 11.70 16.08 -1.39
C ALA A 90 10.76 17.04 -0.66
N ALA A 91 9.77 16.54 0.06
CA ALA A 91 8.86 17.35 0.87
C ALA A 91 9.55 18.01 2.06
N GLN A 92 10.68 17.47 2.54
CA GLN A 92 11.36 17.92 3.75
C GLN A 92 12.57 18.81 3.47
N ILE A 93 13.13 18.77 2.25
CA ILE A 93 14.38 19.47 1.93
C ILE A 93 14.16 20.96 1.64
N SER A 94 12.98 21.34 1.13
CA SER A 94 12.71 22.71 0.67
C SER A 94 12.22 23.60 1.82
N PRO A 95 12.85 24.78 2.02
CA PRO A 95 12.34 25.80 2.94
C PRO A 95 11.13 26.55 2.36
N THR A 96 10.89 26.45 1.05
CA THR A 96 9.86 27.20 0.34
C THR A 96 8.82 26.28 -0.33
N PRO A 97 7.56 26.76 -0.38
CA PRO A 97 7.00 27.89 0.34
C PRO A 97 7.01 27.66 1.86
N ASP A 98 7.26 28.73 2.63
CA ASP A 98 7.31 28.76 4.10
C ASP A 98 5.93 28.75 4.78
N ARG A 99 4.95 28.20 4.08
CA ARG A 99 3.56 27.99 4.51
C ARG A 99 2.97 26.78 3.83
N LEU A 100 1.93 26.22 4.43
CA LEU A 100 1.11 25.22 3.75
C LEU A 100 0.28 25.88 2.67
N ILE A 101 0.23 25.27 1.48
CA ILE A 101 -0.56 25.73 0.34
C ILE A 101 -1.70 24.76 0.07
N TRP A 102 -2.62 25.12 -0.81
CA TRP A 102 -3.79 24.29 -1.14
C TRP A 102 -3.44 22.85 -1.53
N LEU A 103 -2.26 22.64 -2.11
CA LEU A 103 -1.79 21.30 -2.52
C LEU A 103 -1.45 20.40 -1.32
N ASP A 104 -0.95 20.98 -0.21
CA ASP A 104 -0.75 20.25 1.05
C ASP A 104 -2.09 19.76 1.63
N PHE A 105 -3.14 20.58 1.56
CA PHE A 105 -4.48 20.20 2.03
C PHE A 105 -5.11 19.12 1.13
N LEU A 106 -4.99 19.27 -0.19
CA LEU A 106 -5.42 18.23 -1.13
C LEU A 106 -4.68 16.91 -0.87
N ALA A 107 -3.39 16.98 -0.59
CA ALA A 107 -2.58 15.81 -0.25
C ALA A 107 -3.11 15.07 0.99
N VAL A 108 -3.46 15.81 2.04
CA VAL A 108 -4.04 15.22 3.27
C VAL A 108 -5.38 14.55 2.97
N ILE A 109 -6.22 15.15 2.12
CA ILE A 109 -7.51 14.55 1.72
C ILE A 109 -7.27 13.25 0.94
N VAL A 110 -6.40 13.26 -0.07
CA VAL A 110 -6.08 12.07 -0.89
C VAL A 110 -5.46 10.98 0.00
N TRP A 111 -4.53 11.34 0.86
CA TRP A 111 -3.93 10.42 1.83
C TRP A 111 -4.98 9.85 2.79
N GLY A 112 -5.88 10.67 3.32
CA GLY A 112 -6.96 10.26 4.24
C GLY A 112 -7.94 9.27 3.59
N ILE A 113 -8.33 9.51 2.33
CA ILE A 113 -9.13 8.56 1.54
C ILE A 113 -8.36 7.24 1.41
N GLY A 114 -7.08 7.29 1.05
CA GLY A 114 -6.24 6.10 0.94
C GLY A 114 -6.15 5.34 2.25
N PHE A 115 -5.87 6.02 3.35
CA PHE A 115 -5.80 5.43 4.69
C PHE A 115 -7.12 4.76 5.11
N PHE A 116 -8.24 5.39 4.82
CA PHE A 116 -9.57 4.82 5.08
C PHE A 116 -9.77 3.50 4.32
N PHE A 117 -9.52 3.49 3.01
CA PHE A 117 -9.72 2.28 2.20
C PHE A 117 -8.78 1.15 2.62
N GLU A 118 -7.53 1.45 2.94
CA GLU A 118 -6.55 0.46 3.39
C GLU A 118 -6.90 -0.08 4.77
N ALA A 119 -7.11 0.79 5.76
CA ALA A 119 -7.35 0.38 7.14
C ALA A 119 -8.67 -0.37 7.29
N VAL A 120 -9.75 0.14 6.70
CA VAL A 120 -11.07 -0.51 6.73
C VAL A 120 -11.07 -1.81 5.93
N GLY A 121 -10.42 -1.81 4.76
CA GLY A 121 -10.29 -3.01 3.93
C GLY A 121 -9.56 -4.14 4.66
N ASP A 122 -8.42 -3.85 5.27
CA ASP A 122 -7.64 -4.81 6.05
C ASP A 122 -8.41 -5.32 7.28
N TRP A 123 -9.07 -4.42 8.01
CA TRP A 123 -9.88 -4.80 9.18
C TRP A 123 -11.04 -5.72 8.79
N GLN A 124 -11.79 -5.37 7.74
CA GLN A 124 -12.91 -6.19 7.26
C GLN A 124 -12.43 -7.56 6.79
N LEU A 125 -11.33 -7.63 6.06
CA LEU A 125 -10.77 -8.89 5.60
C LEU A 125 -10.31 -9.76 6.77
N SER A 126 -9.65 -9.18 7.76
CA SER A 126 -9.21 -9.90 8.96
C SER A 126 -10.38 -10.45 9.75
N LYS A 127 -11.42 -9.64 9.98
CA LYS A 127 -12.65 -10.06 10.66
C LYS A 127 -13.40 -11.16 9.88
N PHE A 128 -13.48 -11.02 8.56
CA PHE A 128 -14.14 -12.00 7.70
C PHE A 128 -13.43 -13.36 7.72
N ARG A 129 -12.09 -13.36 7.71
CA ARG A 129 -11.27 -14.57 7.77
C ARG A 129 -11.26 -15.25 9.14
N ALA A 130 -11.43 -14.48 10.20
CA ALA A 130 -11.50 -14.99 11.58
C ALA A 130 -12.79 -15.79 11.86
N ASP A 131 -13.85 -15.57 11.09
CA ASP A 131 -15.11 -16.32 11.23
C ASP A 131 -15.06 -17.61 10.42
N PRO A 132 -15.10 -18.81 11.08
CA PRO A 132 -15.11 -20.10 10.40
C PRO A 132 -16.29 -20.28 9.43
N GLY A 133 -17.42 -19.64 9.71
CA GLY A 133 -18.61 -19.65 8.87
C GLY A 133 -18.40 -19.01 7.49
N ASN A 134 -17.33 -18.23 7.31
CA ASN A 134 -16.96 -17.61 6.06
C ASN A 134 -15.96 -18.42 5.22
N LYS A 135 -15.56 -19.60 5.69
CA LYS A 135 -14.64 -20.46 4.93
C LYS A 135 -15.22 -20.79 3.56
N GLY A 136 -14.43 -20.52 2.51
CA GLY A 136 -14.89 -20.70 1.12
C GLY A 136 -15.70 -19.54 0.54
N LYS A 137 -16.25 -18.63 1.35
CA LYS A 137 -17.03 -17.49 0.89
C LYS A 137 -16.14 -16.35 0.37
N LEU A 138 -16.76 -15.39 -0.30
CA LEU A 138 -16.14 -14.20 -0.87
C LEU A 138 -16.61 -12.95 -0.11
N LEU A 139 -15.66 -12.11 0.28
CA LEU A 139 -15.96 -10.79 0.86
C LEU A 139 -16.21 -9.79 -0.28
N ASN A 140 -17.45 -9.35 -0.45
CA ASN A 140 -17.91 -8.43 -1.49
C ASN A 140 -18.85 -7.33 -0.96
N THR A 141 -18.78 -7.05 0.34
CA THR A 141 -19.62 -6.04 1.02
C THR A 141 -18.79 -4.84 1.45
N SER A 142 -19.44 -3.74 1.83
CA SER A 142 -18.81 -2.50 2.30
C SER A 142 -17.76 -1.98 1.30
N VAL A 143 -16.52 -1.69 1.71
CA VAL A 143 -15.48 -1.16 0.78
C VAL A 143 -15.13 -2.16 -0.33
N TRP A 144 -15.25 -3.47 -0.07
CA TRP A 144 -15.04 -4.55 -1.04
C TRP A 144 -16.11 -4.63 -2.13
N ARG A 145 -17.23 -3.94 -1.96
CA ARG A 145 -18.25 -3.79 -2.99
C ARG A 145 -17.82 -2.84 -4.11
N TYR A 146 -16.99 -1.84 -3.78
CA TYR A 146 -16.59 -0.79 -4.72
C TYR A 146 -15.29 -1.10 -5.46
N THR A 147 -14.43 -1.90 -4.86
CA THR A 147 -13.18 -2.38 -5.47
C THR A 147 -12.83 -3.76 -4.91
N ARG A 148 -12.25 -4.62 -5.73
CA ARG A 148 -11.82 -5.95 -5.30
C ARG A 148 -10.56 -5.94 -4.43
N HIS A 149 -9.83 -4.81 -4.41
CA HIS A 149 -8.58 -4.65 -3.67
C HIS A 149 -8.52 -3.28 -2.97
N PRO A 150 -9.43 -3.01 -2.00
CA PRO A 150 -9.52 -1.71 -1.35
C PRO A 150 -8.24 -1.33 -0.59
N ASN A 151 -7.56 -2.28 0.03
CA ASN A 151 -6.31 -2.07 0.73
C ASN A 151 -5.16 -1.67 -0.22
N TYR A 152 -5.05 -2.27 -1.40
CA TYR A 152 -4.04 -1.88 -2.38
C TYR A 152 -4.33 -0.52 -3.03
N PHE A 153 -5.61 -0.23 -3.31
CA PHE A 153 -5.99 1.11 -3.73
C PHE A 153 -5.63 2.14 -2.66
N GLY A 154 -5.94 1.82 -1.39
CA GLY A 154 -5.65 2.70 -0.26
C GLY A 154 -4.17 3.01 -0.11
N ASP A 155 -3.31 1.99 -0.16
CA ASP A 155 -1.86 2.15 -0.11
C ASP A 155 -1.35 3.02 -1.28
N ALA A 156 -1.78 2.73 -2.53
CA ALA A 156 -1.42 3.57 -3.67
C ALA A 156 -1.87 5.03 -3.50
N ALA A 157 -3.11 5.27 -3.06
CA ALA A 157 -3.64 6.61 -2.85
C ALA A 157 -2.85 7.40 -1.80
N GLN A 158 -2.38 6.76 -0.73
CA GLN A 158 -1.50 7.40 0.26
C GLN A 158 -0.17 7.84 -0.35
N TRP A 159 0.41 7.03 -1.23
CA TRP A 159 1.64 7.42 -1.95
C TRP A 159 1.42 8.58 -2.91
N TRP A 160 0.25 8.68 -3.55
CA TRP A 160 -0.14 9.89 -4.27
C TRP A 160 -0.29 11.09 -3.34
N GLY A 161 -0.81 10.92 -2.12
CA GLY A 161 -0.84 11.96 -1.08
C GLY A 161 0.57 12.43 -0.70
N PHE A 162 1.51 11.53 -0.41
CA PHE A 162 2.91 11.90 -0.12
C PHE A 162 3.57 12.65 -1.28
N TYR A 163 3.32 12.22 -2.52
CA TYR A 163 3.78 12.94 -3.70
C TYR A 163 3.24 14.36 -3.78
N LEU A 164 1.96 14.59 -3.50
CA LEU A 164 1.36 15.92 -3.53
C LEU A 164 2.00 16.85 -2.48
N ILE A 165 2.38 16.35 -1.30
CA ILE A 165 3.15 17.13 -0.32
C ILE A 165 4.55 17.48 -0.88
N ALA A 166 5.20 16.53 -1.53
CA ALA A 166 6.48 16.76 -2.19
C ALA A 166 6.34 17.80 -3.32
N ALA A 167 5.30 17.71 -4.12
CA ALA A 167 4.99 18.66 -5.19
C ALA A 167 4.73 20.06 -4.63
N ALA A 168 4.05 20.18 -3.47
CA ALA A 168 3.89 21.45 -2.76
C ALA A 168 5.22 22.09 -2.34
N ALA A 169 6.27 21.30 -2.18
CA ALA A 169 7.63 21.72 -1.89
C ALA A 169 8.51 21.89 -3.16
N GLY A 170 7.92 21.81 -4.37
CA GLY A 170 8.65 21.88 -5.64
C GLY A 170 9.18 20.52 -6.15
N GLY A 171 8.92 19.44 -5.44
CA GLY A 171 9.38 18.08 -5.76
C GLY A 171 8.56 17.35 -6.83
N TYR A 172 8.07 18.04 -7.87
CA TYR A 172 7.23 17.45 -8.94
C TYR A 172 7.87 16.25 -9.65
N TRP A 173 9.19 16.27 -9.77
CA TRP A 173 9.97 15.19 -10.40
C TRP A 173 9.83 13.83 -9.68
N THR A 174 9.37 13.82 -8.43
CA THR A 174 9.20 12.59 -7.65
C THR A 174 7.96 11.78 -8.02
N ILE A 175 7.22 12.18 -9.07
CA ILE A 175 6.01 11.50 -9.58
C ILE A 175 6.25 10.02 -9.92
N PHE A 176 7.49 9.65 -10.24
CA PHE A 176 7.83 8.25 -10.50
C PHE A 176 7.54 7.34 -9.30
N SER A 177 7.60 7.85 -8.07
CA SER A 177 7.39 7.06 -6.85
C SER A 177 5.95 6.55 -6.73
N PRO A 178 4.89 7.39 -6.72
CA PRO A 178 3.51 6.88 -6.66
C PRO A 178 3.13 6.08 -7.91
N VAL A 179 3.70 6.39 -9.08
CA VAL A 179 3.52 5.59 -10.31
C VAL A 179 4.12 4.20 -10.11
N LEU A 180 5.38 4.11 -9.65
CA LEU A 180 6.04 2.83 -9.37
C LEU A 180 5.27 2.03 -8.33
N MET A 181 4.85 2.66 -7.23
CA MET A 181 4.08 1.99 -6.18
C MET A 181 2.75 1.45 -6.73
N THR A 182 2.02 2.25 -7.51
CA THR A 182 0.77 1.83 -8.16
C THR A 182 0.98 0.63 -9.09
N LEU A 183 2.05 0.65 -9.90
CA LEU A 183 2.39 -0.44 -10.82
C LEU A 183 2.78 -1.72 -10.06
N LEU A 184 3.58 -1.61 -8.99
CA LEU A 184 3.96 -2.75 -8.16
C LEU A 184 2.73 -3.40 -7.52
N LEU A 185 1.84 -2.61 -6.92
CA LEU A 185 0.63 -3.11 -6.26
C LEU A 185 -0.36 -3.72 -7.26
N ARG A 186 -0.52 -3.12 -8.44
CA ARG A 186 -1.48 -3.59 -9.43
C ARG A 186 -0.98 -4.79 -10.23
N ASN A 187 0.28 -4.77 -10.71
CA ASN A 187 0.74 -5.70 -11.74
C ASN A 187 1.72 -6.76 -11.23
N VAL A 188 2.46 -6.50 -10.16
CA VAL A 188 3.58 -7.37 -9.76
C VAL A 188 3.26 -8.19 -8.51
N SER A 189 2.98 -7.55 -7.39
CA SER A 189 2.90 -8.21 -6.08
C SER A 189 1.49 -8.30 -5.51
N GLY A 190 0.55 -7.51 -6.03
CA GLY A 190 -0.78 -7.34 -5.45
C GLY A 190 -1.90 -8.01 -6.25
N VAL A 191 -2.61 -7.19 -7.00
CA VAL A 191 -3.86 -7.56 -7.70
C VAL A 191 -3.68 -8.76 -8.63
N ALA A 192 -2.73 -8.71 -9.54
CA ALA A 192 -2.57 -9.74 -10.58
C ALA A 192 -2.29 -11.13 -9.99
N MET A 193 -1.45 -11.22 -8.96
CA MET A 193 -1.11 -12.49 -8.31
C MET A 193 -2.30 -13.07 -7.55
N LEU A 194 -3.03 -12.24 -6.79
CA LEU A 194 -4.18 -12.67 -6.01
C LEU A 194 -5.36 -13.09 -6.90
N GLU A 195 -5.65 -12.36 -7.97
CA GLU A 195 -6.76 -12.69 -8.86
C GLU A 195 -6.56 -14.01 -9.58
N LYS A 196 -5.33 -14.37 -9.93
CA LYS A 196 -5.02 -15.70 -10.49
C LYS A 196 -5.42 -16.81 -9.53
N THR A 197 -5.04 -16.71 -8.26
CA THR A 197 -5.37 -17.71 -7.24
C THR A 197 -6.86 -17.73 -6.89
N LEU A 198 -7.51 -16.55 -6.82
CA LEU A 198 -8.91 -16.45 -6.42
C LEU A 198 -9.87 -16.99 -7.49
N LYS A 199 -9.54 -16.87 -8.79
CA LYS A 199 -10.31 -17.44 -9.91
C LYS A 199 -10.43 -18.96 -9.80
N ASP A 200 -9.36 -19.62 -9.35
CA ASP A 200 -9.29 -21.07 -9.26
C ASP A 200 -9.93 -21.61 -7.95
N THR A 201 -10.01 -20.79 -6.91
CA THR A 201 -10.39 -21.23 -5.56
C THR A 201 -11.77 -20.78 -5.10
N LYS A 202 -12.41 -19.82 -5.76
CA LYS A 202 -13.69 -19.22 -5.32
C LYS A 202 -14.75 -19.28 -6.42
N PRO A 203 -15.80 -20.10 -6.26
CA PRO A 203 -16.82 -20.33 -7.31
C PRO A 203 -17.52 -19.04 -7.80
N ARG A 204 -17.80 -18.09 -6.88
CA ARG A 204 -18.51 -16.84 -7.22
C ARG A 204 -17.57 -15.70 -7.62
N TYR A 205 -16.27 -15.97 -7.80
CA TYR A 205 -15.31 -14.92 -8.11
C TYR A 205 -15.52 -14.35 -9.52
N LYS A 206 -15.99 -15.13 -10.48
CA LYS A 206 -16.33 -14.67 -11.84
C LYS A 206 -17.36 -13.54 -11.80
N GLU A 207 -18.47 -13.74 -11.12
CA GLU A 207 -19.53 -12.72 -10.94
C GLU A 207 -19.00 -11.45 -10.32
N TYR A 208 -18.15 -11.59 -9.29
CA TYR A 208 -17.51 -10.46 -8.61
C TYR A 208 -16.57 -9.66 -9.52
N VAL A 209 -15.84 -10.33 -10.41
CA VAL A 209 -15.00 -9.68 -11.43
C VAL A 209 -15.83 -8.89 -12.43
N GLU A 210 -17.00 -9.38 -12.82
CA GLU A 210 -17.89 -8.70 -13.77
C GLU A 210 -18.55 -7.45 -13.16
N THR A 211 -18.90 -7.51 -11.89
CA THR A 211 -19.67 -6.46 -11.21
C THR A 211 -18.81 -5.41 -10.52
N THR A 212 -17.57 -5.75 -10.13
CA THR A 212 -16.73 -4.88 -9.29
C THR A 212 -15.37 -4.59 -9.93
N ASN A 213 -14.95 -3.33 -9.93
CA ASN A 213 -13.65 -2.92 -10.45
C ASN A 213 -12.50 -3.57 -9.69
N ALA A 214 -11.38 -3.80 -10.40
CA ALA A 214 -10.20 -4.44 -9.80
C ALA A 214 -9.51 -3.55 -8.77
N PHE A 215 -9.30 -2.27 -9.08
CA PHE A 215 -8.40 -1.42 -8.32
C PHE A 215 -9.04 -0.09 -7.88
N ILE A 216 -9.47 0.75 -8.81
CA ILE A 216 -10.08 2.05 -8.47
C ILE A 216 -11.51 1.82 -7.99
N PRO A 217 -11.89 2.31 -6.79
CA PRO A 217 -13.25 2.19 -6.29
C PRO A 217 -14.26 2.86 -7.24
N TRP A 218 -15.30 2.12 -7.59
CA TRP A 218 -16.39 2.60 -8.42
C TRP A 218 -17.71 1.92 -8.08
N LEU A 219 -18.82 2.49 -8.50
CA LEU A 219 -20.13 1.87 -8.30
C LEU A 219 -20.19 0.49 -8.97
N PRO A 220 -20.76 -0.52 -8.29
CA PRO A 220 -20.91 -1.86 -8.85
C PRO A 220 -21.76 -1.85 -10.11
N ARG A 221 -21.40 -2.67 -11.09
CA ARG A 221 -22.19 -2.88 -12.32
C ARG A 221 -23.29 -3.93 -12.06
N LYS A 222 -24.35 -3.88 -12.84
CA LYS A 222 -25.37 -4.95 -12.82
C LYS A 222 -24.78 -6.23 -13.41
N SER A 223 -25.07 -7.38 -12.82
CA SER A 223 -24.71 -8.68 -13.39
C SER A 223 -25.48 -8.92 -14.68
N LYS A 224 -24.85 -9.57 -15.67
CA LYS A 224 -25.50 -9.91 -16.94
C LYS A 224 -26.67 -10.89 -16.78
N GLU A 225 -26.67 -11.72 -15.73
CA GLU A 225 -27.76 -12.65 -15.42
C GLU A 225 -29.04 -11.97 -14.91
N GLN A 226 -28.99 -10.68 -14.52
CA GLN A 226 -30.18 -9.92 -14.10
C GLN A 226 -30.84 -9.13 -15.25
N THR A 227 -30.31 -9.25 -16.47
CA THR A 227 -30.76 -8.49 -17.65
C THR A 227 -31.37 -9.40 -18.74
N SER A 228 -31.49 -10.70 -18.49
CA SER A 228 -32.17 -11.67 -19.39
C SER A 228 -33.52 -12.11 -18.86
#